data_429b525855cb3e04ac2bdbd3e3c61e9b
#
_entry.id   429b525855cb3e04ac2bdbd3e3c61e9b
#
_cell.length_a   1.000
_cell.length_b   1.000
_cell.length_c   1.000
_cell.angle_alpha   90.00
_cell.angle_beta   90.00
_cell.angle_gamma   90.00
#
_symmetry.space_group_name_H-M   'P 1'
#
loop_
_entity.id
_entity.type
_entity.pdbx_description
1 polymer ?
#
loop_
_entity_poly.entity_id
_entity_poly.type
_entity_poly.pdbx_seq_one_letter_code
_entity_poly.pdbx_strand_id
1 'polypeptide(L)'
;MQEKDTVLEVKNLYKLFGPYDFLDERKAAFKLLELGASRMDVMETTGIMAAISDVSFSVKRGELFVLIGLSGSGKSTIVRCLNMLHKPTKGEILIDGEDITKYNEKQLQELRRTKVSMVFQNGGLLSHRDVLGNVAYGLEVRGVGKEERENKAMEMINMVGLTGYEHEKLSSLSGGMKQRVGIARALAND
;
A
#
# COMPACT_ATOMS: atom_id res chain seq x y z
N MET A 1 -2.63 29.03 6.20
CA MET A 1 -3.88 28.46 5.64
C MET A 1 -3.61 27.44 4.52
N GLN A 2 -2.55 26.58 4.61
CA GLN A 2 -2.17 25.63 3.55
C GLN A 2 -2.09 24.14 3.99
N GLU A 3 -2.29 23.84 5.28
CA GLU A 3 -2.10 22.46 5.79
C GLU A 3 -3.35 21.54 5.69
N LYS A 4 -4.53 22.09 5.46
CA LYS A 4 -5.78 21.29 5.42
C LYS A 4 -6.01 20.46 4.15
N ASP A 5 -5.18 20.63 3.13
CA ASP A 5 -5.37 19.99 1.82
C ASP A 5 -4.45 18.77 1.58
N THR A 6 -3.42 18.59 2.38
CA THR A 6 -2.49 17.45 2.29
C THR A 6 -3.08 16.22 2.97
N VAL A 7 -3.31 15.16 2.18
CA VAL A 7 -3.85 13.88 2.69
C VAL A 7 -2.75 12.89 3.08
N LEU A 8 -1.61 12.97 2.42
CA LEU A 8 -0.45 12.11 2.69
C LEU A 8 0.82 12.95 2.71
N GLU A 9 1.63 12.79 3.74
CA GLU A 9 2.96 13.38 3.82
C GLU A 9 3.98 12.33 4.26
N VAL A 10 5.08 12.23 3.54
CA VAL A 10 6.20 11.32 3.81
C VAL A 10 7.43 12.16 4.08
N LYS A 11 8.10 11.93 5.22
CA LYS A 11 9.28 12.70 5.67
C LYS A 11 10.45 11.78 5.93
N ASN A 12 11.55 12.03 5.20
CA ASN A 12 12.84 11.35 5.37
C ASN A 12 12.70 9.82 5.53
N LEU A 13 11.93 9.20 4.63
CA LEU A 13 11.61 7.78 4.71
C LEU A 13 12.81 6.94 4.33
N TYR A 14 13.16 6.00 5.21
CA TYR A 14 14.15 4.95 4.97
C TYR A 14 13.53 3.57 5.19
N LYS A 15 13.87 2.64 4.31
CA LYS A 15 13.60 1.22 4.52
C LYS A 15 14.82 0.39 4.21
N LEU A 16 15.38 -0.19 5.25
CA LEU A 16 16.51 -1.11 5.20
C LEU A 16 16.01 -2.53 5.47
N PHE A 17 16.49 -3.50 4.70
CA PHE A 17 16.27 -4.92 4.92
C PHE A 17 17.60 -5.59 5.27
N GLY A 18 17.55 -6.50 6.23
CA GLY A 18 18.70 -7.26 6.71
C GLY A 18 18.30 -8.05 7.96
N PRO A 19 19.14 -8.95 8.46
CA PRO A 19 18.90 -9.68 9.70
C PRO A 19 18.62 -8.75 10.88
N TYR A 20 17.79 -9.20 11.82
CA TYR A 20 17.38 -8.37 12.98
C TYR A 20 18.50 -8.08 13.96
N ASP A 21 19.46 -8.98 14.05
CA ASP A 21 20.64 -8.92 14.90
C ASP A 21 21.78 -8.02 14.37
N PHE A 22 21.66 -7.54 13.12
CA PHE A 22 22.62 -6.63 12.49
C PHE A 22 22.38 -5.16 12.89
N LEU A 23 22.46 -4.86 14.19
CA LEU A 23 22.22 -3.49 14.70
C LEU A 23 23.34 -2.51 14.34
N ASP A 24 24.58 -2.95 14.43
CA ASP A 24 25.74 -2.11 14.13
C ASP A 24 25.92 -1.94 12.62
N GLU A 25 25.64 -2.99 11.83
CA GLU A 25 25.61 -2.93 10.37
C GLU A 25 24.53 -1.95 9.88
N ARG A 26 23.37 -1.90 10.54
CA ARG A 26 22.34 -0.91 10.21
C ARG A 26 22.77 0.51 10.52
N LYS A 27 23.46 0.75 11.63
CA LYS A 27 24.04 2.08 11.94
C LYS A 27 25.10 2.44 10.91
N ALA A 28 25.98 1.50 10.54
CA ALA A 28 26.97 1.70 9.49
C ALA A 28 26.31 2.00 8.14
N ALA A 29 25.25 1.27 7.77
CA ALA A 29 24.48 1.50 6.56
C ALA A 29 23.88 2.90 6.51
N PHE A 30 23.27 3.39 7.60
CA PHE A 30 22.79 4.76 7.68
C PHE A 30 23.91 5.79 7.48
N LYS A 31 25.04 5.61 8.17
CA LYS A 31 26.19 6.50 8.03
C LYS A 31 26.74 6.56 6.61
N LEU A 32 26.83 5.41 5.94
CA LEU A 32 27.25 5.32 4.54
C LEU A 32 26.26 6.07 3.62
N LEU A 33 24.95 5.89 3.82
CA LEU A 33 23.91 6.57 3.04
C LEU A 33 23.95 8.10 3.25
N GLU A 34 24.16 8.55 4.48
CA GLU A 34 24.33 9.98 4.80
C GLU A 34 25.57 10.60 4.17
N LEU A 35 26.62 9.80 3.93
CA LEU A 35 27.83 10.19 3.20
C LEU A 35 27.68 10.07 1.69
N GLY A 36 26.51 9.69 1.17
CA GLY A 36 26.22 9.59 -0.26
C GLY A 36 26.67 8.28 -0.92
N ALA A 37 27.01 7.24 -0.15
CA ALA A 37 27.34 5.92 -0.69
C ALA A 37 26.17 5.34 -1.51
N SER A 38 26.49 4.61 -2.57
CA SER A 38 25.51 3.91 -3.37
C SER A 38 24.85 2.76 -2.58
N ARG A 39 23.66 2.31 -3.03
CA ARG A 39 22.99 1.15 -2.43
C ARG A 39 23.83 -0.13 -2.53
N MET A 40 24.61 -0.25 -3.59
CA MET A 40 25.53 -1.39 -3.79
C MET A 40 26.66 -1.34 -2.78
N ASP A 41 27.32 -0.20 -2.60
CA ASP A 41 28.41 -0.04 -1.62
C ASP A 41 27.91 -0.34 -0.20
N VAL A 42 26.70 0.12 0.15
CA VAL A 42 26.07 -0.18 1.44
C VAL A 42 25.84 -1.68 1.60
N MET A 43 25.31 -2.36 0.58
CA MET A 43 25.06 -3.80 0.63
C MET A 43 26.38 -4.60 0.75
N GLU A 44 27.39 -4.25 -0.06
CA GLU A 44 28.70 -4.93 -0.05
C GLU A 44 29.44 -4.75 1.28
N THR A 45 29.34 -3.54 1.86
CA THR A 45 30.05 -3.22 3.11
C THR A 45 29.35 -3.76 4.35
N THR A 46 28.01 -3.75 4.37
CA THR A 46 27.25 -4.00 5.61
C THR A 46 26.32 -5.21 5.54
N GLY A 47 26.10 -5.80 4.36
CA GLY A 47 25.07 -6.83 4.17
C GLY A 47 23.63 -6.31 4.27
N ILE A 48 23.43 -4.99 4.37
CA ILE A 48 22.12 -4.36 4.51
C ILE A 48 21.63 -3.85 3.16
N MET A 49 20.44 -4.27 2.74
CA MET A 49 19.81 -3.77 1.53
C MET A 49 19.05 -2.48 1.79
N ALA A 50 19.52 -1.36 1.26
CA ALA A 50 18.85 -0.07 1.31
C ALA A 50 17.78 0.01 0.21
N ALA A 51 16.54 -0.34 0.51
CA ALA A 51 15.44 -0.32 -0.44
C ALA A 51 14.88 1.10 -0.65
N ILE A 52 14.85 1.93 0.39
CA ILE A 52 14.43 3.32 0.38
C ILE A 52 15.47 4.12 1.18
N SER A 53 15.92 5.25 0.63
CA SER A 53 16.88 6.16 1.26
C SER A 53 16.41 7.58 1.09
N ASP A 54 16.10 8.24 2.21
CA ASP A 54 15.75 9.65 2.33
C ASP A 54 14.69 10.16 1.33
N VAL A 55 13.53 9.49 1.32
CA VAL A 55 12.43 9.87 0.43
C VAL A 55 11.44 10.75 1.18
N SER A 56 11.14 11.94 0.62
CA SER A 56 10.14 12.87 1.13
C SER A 56 9.25 13.36 0.00
N PHE A 57 7.94 13.38 0.21
CA PHE A 57 6.95 13.95 -0.70
C PHE A 57 5.63 14.17 0.03
N SER A 58 4.73 14.92 -0.59
CA SER A 58 3.36 15.11 -0.11
C SER A 58 2.36 14.92 -1.24
N VAL A 59 1.15 14.51 -0.91
CA VAL A 59 0.03 14.31 -1.84
C VAL A 59 -1.19 15.05 -1.30
N LYS A 60 -1.84 15.84 -2.14
CA LYS A 60 -3.05 16.57 -1.79
C LYS A 60 -4.28 15.70 -1.97
N ARG A 61 -5.37 16.10 -1.34
CA ARG A 61 -6.67 15.44 -1.51
C ARG A 61 -7.12 15.53 -2.97
N GLY A 62 -7.52 14.40 -3.55
CA GLY A 62 -7.93 14.30 -4.95
C GLY A 62 -6.77 14.32 -5.98
N GLU A 63 -5.52 14.36 -5.53
CA GLU A 63 -4.37 14.33 -6.41
C GLU A 63 -4.04 12.92 -6.90
N LEU A 64 -3.69 12.80 -8.18
CA LEU A 64 -3.07 11.62 -8.76
C LEU A 64 -1.55 11.74 -8.69
N PHE A 65 -0.92 11.05 -7.72
CA PHE A 65 0.53 11.04 -7.54
C PHE A 65 1.15 9.79 -8.18
N VAL A 66 2.18 9.96 -9.01
CA VAL A 66 2.81 8.87 -9.77
C VAL A 66 4.27 8.69 -9.37
N LEU A 67 4.64 7.47 -8.94
CA LEU A 67 6.01 7.05 -8.69
C LEU A 67 6.60 6.38 -9.94
N ILE A 68 7.63 6.99 -10.53
CA ILE A 68 8.31 6.48 -11.72
C ILE A 68 9.73 6.04 -11.34
N GLY A 69 10.21 4.98 -11.96
CA GLY A 69 11.59 4.49 -11.78
C GLY A 69 11.79 3.07 -12.33
N LEU A 70 13.03 2.66 -12.46
CA LEU A 70 13.42 1.34 -12.97
C LEU A 70 12.94 0.19 -12.05
N SER A 71 12.97 -1.04 -12.56
CA SER A 71 12.76 -2.23 -11.72
C SER A 71 13.77 -2.24 -10.57
N GLY A 72 13.33 -2.61 -9.36
CA GLY A 72 14.21 -2.61 -8.18
C GLY A 72 14.45 -1.24 -7.53
N SER A 73 13.91 -0.12 -8.06
CA SER A 73 14.14 1.22 -7.49
C SER A 73 13.43 1.48 -6.14
N GLY A 74 12.63 0.54 -5.62
CA GLY A 74 11.97 0.68 -4.33
C GLY A 74 10.51 1.14 -4.38
N LYS A 75 9.91 1.38 -5.57
CA LYS A 75 8.51 1.85 -5.71
C LYS A 75 7.49 1.01 -4.92
N SER A 76 7.52 -0.30 -5.13
CA SER A 76 6.61 -1.22 -4.42
C SER A 76 6.88 -1.26 -2.91
N THR A 77 8.12 -0.99 -2.49
CA THR A 77 8.47 -0.89 -1.07
C THR A 77 7.90 0.39 -0.47
N ILE A 78 7.97 1.53 -1.18
CA ILE A 78 7.33 2.78 -0.75
C ILE A 78 5.83 2.55 -0.55
N VAL A 79 5.13 2.04 -1.57
CA VAL A 79 3.67 1.77 -1.48
C VAL A 79 3.33 0.85 -0.31
N ARG A 80 4.15 -0.17 -0.03
CA ARG A 80 3.94 -1.04 1.13
C ARG A 80 4.26 -0.37 2.47
N CYS A 81 5.11 0.64 2.50
CA CYS A 81 5.31 1.46 3.69
C CYS A 81 4.11 2.39 3.95
N LEU A 82 3.50 2.96 2.91
CA LEU A 82 2.35 3.88 3.05
C LEU A 82 1.14 3.24 3.74
N ASN A 83 0.96 1.94 3.64
CA ASN A 83 -0.10 1.18 4.34
C ASN A 83 0.43 0.34 5.52
N MET A 84 1.68 0.58 5.93
CA MET A 84 2.36 -0.12 7.03
C MET A 84 2.42 -1.65 6.89
N LEU A 85 2.37 -2.19 5.66
CA LEU A 85 2.73 -3.60 5.40
C LEU A 85 4.25 -3.82 5.56
N HIS A 86 5.04 -2.78 5.28
CA HIS A 86 6.44 -2.71 5.66
C HIS A 86 6.62 -1.53 6.62
N LYS A 87 6.95 -1.83 7.88
CA LYS A 87 7.30 -0.77 8.83
C LYS A 87 8.57 -0.05 8.36
N PRO A 88 8.57 1.28 8.24
CA PRO A 88 9.77 2.05 7.95
C PRO A 88 10.89 1.78 8.95
N THR A 89 12.14 1.92 8.51
CA THR A 89 13.29 1.84 9.42
C THR A 89 13.55 3.20 10.10
N LYS A 90 13.29 4.30 9.35
CA LYS A 90 13.37 5.69 9.85
C LYS A 90 12.42 6.56 9.01
N GLY A 91 12.03 7.69 9.53
CA GLY A 91 11.15 8.66 8.88
C GLY A 91 9.72 8.56 9.38
N GLU A 92 8.87 9.44 8.86
CA GLU A 92 7.47 9.57 9.25
C GLU A 92 6.56 9.44 8.03
N ILE A 93 5.37 8.90 8.26
CA ILE A 93 4.29 8.85 7.27
C ILE A 93 3.05 9.40 7.96
N LEU A 94 2.56 10.54 7.47
CA LEU A 94 1.36 11.17 7.98
C LEU A 94 0.20 10.99 7.00
N ILE A 95 -0.93 10.55 7.52
CA ILE A 95 -2.21 10.49 6.78
C ILE A 95 -3.21 11.38 7.51
N ASP A 96 -3.80 12.35 6.82
CA ASP A 96 -4.64 13.41 7.40
C ASP A 96 -3.97 14.10 8.62
N GLY A 97 -2.63 14.28 8.57
CA GLY A 97 -1.83 14.89 9.63
C GLY A 97 -1.46 13.98 10.81
N GLU A 98 -1.92 12.74 10.85
CA GLU A 98 -1.59 11.77 11.90
C GLU A 98 -0.44 10.84 11.49
N ASP A 99 0.60 10.73 12.31
CA ASP A 99 1.76 9.88 12.06
C ASP A 99 1.44 8.40 12.29
N ILE A 100 1.20 7.67 11.21
CA ILE A 100 0.83 6.25 11.24
C ILE A 100 2.00 5.33 11.62
N THR A 101 3.25 5.81 11.60
CA THR A 101 4.41 5.00 12.00
C THR A 101 4.40 4.66 13.49
N LYS A 102 3.64 5.45 14.29
CA LYS A 102 3.46 5.29 15.73
C LYS A 102 2.23 4.46 16.11
N TYR A 103 1.42 4.04 15.12
CA TYR A 103 0.19 3.29 15.35
C TYR A 103 0.48 1.87 15.87
N ASN A 104 -0.38 1.40 16.78
CA ASN A 104 -0.43 -0.01 17.17
C ASN A 104 -1.25 -0.82 16.15
N GLU A 105 -1.23 -2.16 16.29
CA GLU A 105 -1.90 -3.06 15.34
C GLU A 105 -3.41 -2.79 15.19
N LYS A 106 -4.12 -2.41 16.26
CA LYS A 106 -5.55 -2.08 16.21
C LYS A 106 -5.79 -0.81 15.39
N GLN A 107 -4.98 0.21 15.59
CA GLN A 107 -5.04 1.47 14.84
C GLN A 107 -4.69 1.23 13.36
N LEU A 108 -3.70 0.38 13.06
CA LEU A 108 -3.34 0.01 11.69
C LEU A 108 -4.45 -0.82 11.00
N GLN A 109 -5.14 -1.69 11.73
CA GLN A 109 -6.31 -2.39 11.21
C GLN A 109 -7.42 -1.41 10.84
N GLU A 110 -7.71 -0.45 11.72
CA GLU A 110 -8.74 0.56 11.46
C GLU A 110 -8.38 1.47 10.29
N LEU A 111 -7.12 1.91 10.20
CA LEU A 111 -6.60 2.66 9.05
C LEU A 111 -6.85 1.92 7.72
N ARG A 112 -6.51 0.62 7.66
CA ARG A 112 -6.71 -0.21 6.45
C ARG A 112 -8.18 -0.53 6.17
N ARG A 113 -9.04 -0.46 7.19
CA ARG A 113 -10.49 -0.65 7.01
C ARG A 113 -11.18 0.58 6.46
N THR A 114 -10.69 1.79 6.77
CA THR A 114 -11.44 3.02 6.60
C THR A 114 -10.75 4.08 5.75
N LYS A 115 -9.41 4.14 5.72
CA LYS A 115 -8.69 5.27 5.10
C LYS A 115 -7.77 4.86 3.94
N VAL A 116 -7.28 3.62 3.92
CA VAL A 116 -6.26 3.21 2.94
C VAL A 116 -6.65 1.90 2.27
N SER A 117 -6.83 1.93 0.97
CA SER A 117 -7.01 0.73 0.15
C SER A 117 -5.77 0.46 -0.70
N MET A 118 -5.51 -0.81 -1.01
CA MET A 118 -4.38 -1.21 -1.85
C MET A 118 -4.81 -2.21 -2.92
N VAL A 119 -4.39 -1.94 -4.15
CA VAL A 119 -4.48 -2.91 -5.26
C VAL A 119 -3.14 -3.61 -5.40
N PHE A 120 -3.12 -4.92 -5.22
CA PHE A 120 -1.89 -5.72 -5.34
C PHE A 120 -1.60 -6.08 -6.80
N GLN A 121 -0.34 -6.04 -7.18
CA GLN A 121 0.12 -6.38 -8.54
C GLN A 121 -0.29 -7.80 -8.96
N ASN A 122 -0.30 -8.76 -8.03
CA ASN A 122 -0.72 -10.15 -8.26
C ASN A 122 -2.18 -10.40 -7.83
N GLY A 123 -3.03 -9.35 -7.81
CA GLY A 123 -4.46 -9.40 -7.51
C GLY A 123 -4.80 -9.53 -6.03
N GLY A 124 -4.15 -10.40 -5.25
CA GLY A 124 -4.47 -10.63 -3.83
C GLY A 124 -5.96 -10.96 -3.63
N LEU A 125 -6.61 -11.57 -4.63
CA LEU A 125 -8.02 -11.92 -4.60
C LEU A 125 -8.24 -13.23 -3.84
N LEU A 126 -9.42 -13.35 -3.24
CA LEU A 126 -9.84 -14.53 -2.48
C LEU A 126 -10.33 -15.61 -3.46
N SER A 127 -9.54 -16.65 -3.68
CA SER A 127 -9.78 -17.69 -4.69
C SER A 127 -11.05 -18.51 -4.47
N HIS A 128 -11.53 -18.56 -3.23
CA HIS A 128 -12.75 -19.27 -2.83
C HIS A 128 -14.03 -18.42 -2.98
N ARG A 129 -13.92 -17.19 -3.44
CA ARG A 129 -15.04 -16.26 -3.69
C ARG A 129 -15.15 -15.93 -5.17
N ASP A 130 -16.37 -15.67 -5.63
CA ASP A 130 -16.66 -15.09 -6.94
C ASP A 130 -16.25 -13.60 -7.02
N VAL A 131 -16.54 -12.94 -8.13
CA VAL A 131 -16.24 -11.52 -8.33
C VAL A 131 -16.97 -10.65 -7.32
N LEU A 132 -18.29 -10.84 -7.15
CA LEU A 132 -19.10 -10.06 -6.22
C LEU A 132 -18.60 -10.22 -4.78
N GLY A 133 -18.35 -11.44 -4.34
CA GLY A 133 -17.82 -11.72 -3.01
C GLY A 133 -16.43 -11.15 -2.76
N ASN A 134 -15.59 -11.03 -3.80
CA ASN A 134 -14.31 -10.36 -3.70
C ASN A 134 -14.47 -8.84 -3.54
N VAL A 135 -15.33 -8.21 -4.34
CA VAL A 135 -15.55 -6.76 -4.30
C VAL A 135 -16.23 -6.35 -2.99
N ALA A 136 -17.23 -7.10 -2.55
CA ALA A 136 -17.96 -6.85 -1.29
C ALA A 136 -17.13 -7.13 -0.03
N TYR A 137 -15.98 -7.81 -0.12
CA TYR A 137 -15.26 -8.32 1.04
C TYR A 137 -14.86 -7.25 2.07
N GLY A 138 -14.38 -6.10 1.62
CA GLY A 138 -13.98 -5.01 2.52
C GLY A 138 -15.15 -4.48 3.34
N LEU A 139 -16.32 -4.33 2.70
CA LEU A 139 -17.56 -3.91 3.37
C LEU A 139 -18.08 -4.97 4.34
N GLU A 140 -17.93 -6.27 3.99
CA GLU A 140 -18.25 -7.38 4.89
C GLU A 140 -17.43 -7.34 6.17
N VAL A 141 -16.11 -7.13 6.05
CA VAL A 141 -15.19 -6.98 7.21
C VAL A 141 -15.54 -5.77 8.06
N ARG A 142 -16.12 -4.73 7.46
CA ARG A 142 -16.62 -3.54 8.17
C ARG A 142 -17.97 -3.77 8.85
N GLY A 143 -18.62 -4.92 8.62
CA GLY A 143 -19.93 -5.25 9.20
C GLY A 143 -21.12 -4.63 8.47
N VAL A 144 -20.93 -4.15 7.22
CA VAL A 144 -22.01 -3.61 6.38
C VAL A 144 -23.01 -4.71 6.03
N GLY A 145 -24.30 -4.42 6.09
CA GLY A 145 -25.39 -5.32 5.76
C GLY A 145 -25.28 -5.96 4.38
N LYS A 146 -25.80 -7.19 4.21
CA LYS A 146 -25.59 -7.95 2.96
C LYS A 146 -26.10 -7.21 1.73
N GLU A 147 -27.32 -6.70 1.78
CA GLU A 147 -27.95 -5.99 0.66
C GLU A 147 -27.16 -4.73 0.28
N GLU A 148 -26.79 -3.91 1.26
CA GLU A 148 -26.03 -2.68 1.04
C GLU A 148 -24.66 -2.94 0.43
N ARG A 149 -23.90 -3.91 0.97
CA ARG A 149 -22.56 -4.24 0.45
C ARG A 149 -22.59 -4.87 -0.94
N GLU A 150 -23.61 -5.68 -1.26
CA GLU A 150 -23.78 -6.24 -2.59
C GLU A 150 -24.16 -5.17 -3.60
N ASN A 151 -25.07 -4.24 -3.26
CA ASN A 151 -25.41 -3.11 -4.10
C ASN A 151 -24.19 -2.22 -4.41
N LYS A 152 -23.39 -1.88 -3.39
CA LYS A 152 -22.16 -1.11 -3.59
C LYS A 152 -21.14 -1.88 -4.43
N ALA A 153 -21.00 -3.18 -4.22
CA ALA A 153 -20.11 -4.02 -5.00
C ALA A 153 -20.54 -4.10 -6.47
N MET A 154 -21.84 -4.22 -6.75
CA MET A 154 -22.39 -4.20 -8.11
C MET A 154 -22.10 -2.86 -8.82
N GLU A 155 -22.26 -1.73 -8.14
CA GLU A 155 -21.89 -0.42 -8.66
C GLU A 155 -20.44 -0.37 -9.10
N MET A 156 -19.52 -0.86 -8.25
CA MET A 156 -18.08 -0.87 -8.55
C MET A 156 -17.70 -1.87 -9.65
N ILE A 157 -18.35 -3.02 -9.72
CA ILE A 157 -18.20 -4.00 -10.80
C ILE A 157 -18.60 -3.38 -12.14
N ASN A 158 -19.72 -2.65 -12.17
CA ASN A 158 -20.17 -1.94 -13.36
C ASN A 158 -19.17 -0.84 -13.77
N MET A 159 -18.69 -0.04 -12.80
CA MET A 159 -17.70 1.03 -13.02
C MET A 159 -16.41 0.52 -13.69
N VAL A 160 -15.94 -0.67 -13.33
CA VAL A 160 -14.73 -1.26 -13.95
C VAL A 160 -15.02 -2.08 -15.21
N GLY A 161 -16.27 -2.08 -15.73
CA GLY A 161 -16.68 -2.79 -16.94
C GLY A 161 -16.63 -4.31 -16.80
N LEU A 162 -17.11 -4.84 -15.69
CA LEU A 162 -17.23 -6.28 -15.41
C LEU A 162 -18.69 -6.72 -15.21
N THR A 163 -19.67 -5.95 -15.69
CA THR A 163 -21.10 -6.33 -15.67
C THR A 163 -21.31 -7.66 -16.40
N GLY A 164 -22.06 -8.56 -15.79
CA GLY A 164 -22.29 -9.92 -16.28
C GLY A 164 -21.27 -10.95 -15.78
N TYR A 165 -20.24 -10.53 -15.03
CA TYR A 165 -19.23 -11.44 -14.45
C TYR A 165 -19.32 -11.54 -12.93
N GLU A 166 -20.38 -11.04 -12.31
CA GLU A 166 -20.54 -10.91 -10.86
C GLU A 166 -20.36 -12.25 -10.12
N HIS A 167 -20.92 -13.31 -10.67
CA HIS A 167 -20.90 -14.65 -10.09
C HIS A 167 -19.85 -15.58 -10.70
N GLU A 168 -18.99 -15.04 -11.57
CA GLU A 168 -17.93 -15.83 -12.17
C GLU A 168 -16.81 -16.14 -11.15
N LYS A 169 -16.26 -17.35 -11.26
CA LYS A 169 -15.09 -17.76 -10.48
C LYS A 169 -13.85 -17.01 -10.99
N LEU A 170 -12.93 -16.69 -10.09
CA LEU A 170 -11.67 -16.04 -10.50
C LEU A 170 -10.85 -16.85 -11.48
N SER A 171 -10.99 -18.19 -11.49
CA SER A 171 -10.28 -19.08 -12.42
C SER A 171 -10.68 -18.85 -13.89
N SER A 172 -11.91 -18.40 -14.15
CA SER A 172 -12.42 -18.14 -15.51
C SER A 172 -12.01 -16.77 -16.05
N LEU A 173 -11.46 -15.88 -15.18
CA LEU A 173 -11.11 -14.52 -15.55
C LEU A 173 -9.68 -14.40 -16.12
N SER A 174 -9.52 -13.53 -17.11
CA SER A 174 -8.20 -13.11 -17.59
C SER A 174 -7.42 -12.32 -16.51
N GLY A 175 -6.10 -12.17 -16.68
CA GLY A 175 -5.26 -11.37 -15.78
C GLY A 175 -5.74 -9.92 -15.65
N GLY A 176 -6.12 -9.29 -16.76
CA GLY A 176 -6.65 -7.92 -16.75
C GLY A 176 -8.01 -7.81 -16.05
N MET A 177 -8.91 -8.81 -16.19
CA MET A 177 -10.15 -8.85 -15.43
C MET A 177 -9.90 -8.98 -13.92
N LYS A 178 -8.97 -9.84 -13.51
CA LYS A 178 -8.58 -9.97 -12.09
C LYS A 178 -8.04 -8.66 -11.52
N GLN A 179 -7.26 -7.91 -12.27
CA GLN A 179 -6.83 -6.57 -11.85
C GLN A 179 -8.01 -5.62 -11.66
N ARG A 180 -8.97 -5.60 -12.60
CA ARG A 180 -10.20 -4.79 -12.48
C ARG A 180 -11.05 -5.19 -11.27
N VAL A 181 -11.15 -6.46 -10.93
CA VAL A 181 -11.78 -6.92 -9.67
C VAL A 181 -11.04 -6.35 -8.45
N GLY A 182 -9.71 -6.35 -8.46
CA GLY A 182 -8.89 -5.74 -7.39
C GLY A 182 -9.12 -4.24 -7.24
N ILE A 183 -9.28 -3.51 -8.35
CA ILE A 183 -9.61 -2.09 -8.36
C ILE A 183 -11.02 -1.87 -7.81
N ALA A 184 -12.02 -2.60 -8.30
CA ALA A 184 -13.40 -2.50 -7.81
C ALA A 184 -13.49 -2.75 -6.29
N ARG A 185 -12.76 -3.76 -5.78
CA ARG A 185 -12.68 -4.04 -4.34
C ARG A 185 -12.06 -2.89 -3.54
N ALA A 186 -11.05 -2.22 -4.07
CA ALA A 186 -10.45 -1.07 -3.40
C ALA A 186 -11.42 0.12 -3.37
N LEU A 187 -12.10 0.40 -4.48
CA LEU A 187 -13.08 1.49 -4.60
C LEU A 187 -14.36 1.25 -3.78
N ALA A 188 -14.76 0.00 -3.56
CA ALA A 188 -15.96 -0.31 -2.77
C ALA A 188 -15.83 0.10 -1.30
N ASN A 189 -14.62 0.35 -0.80
CA ASN A 189 -14.39 0.75 0.59
C ASN A 189 -14.50 2.26 0.84
N ASP A 190 -14.72 3.07 -0.20
CA ASP A 190 -14.92 4.52 -0.10
C ASP A 190 -16.34 4.90 0.35
#